data_1b31052928213ab65a0bb0bb7c8ee9ad
#
_entry.id   1b31052928213ab65a0bb0bb7c8ee9ad
#
_cell.length_a   1.000
_cell.length_b   1.000
_cell.length_c   1.000
_cell.angle_alpha   90.00
_cell.angle_beta   90.00
_cell.angle_gamma   90.00
#
_symmetry.space_group_name_H-M   'P 1'
#
loop_
_entity.id
_entity.type
_entity.pdbx_description
1 polymer ?
#
loop_
_entity_poly.entity_id
_entity_poly.type
_entity_poly.pdbx_seq_one_letter_code
_entity_poly.pdbx_strand_id
1 'polypeptide(L)'
;LEEYLKADGYIFTTPDYDLGVTAIMKTFMERKIPLFHRKKEDTGTIPSKRISANFQKKASFIVTGNCEDDFAECMGSPCFEAMESDFSLEQIETADRLFVGSAEDLSSEALAEKEKEAFELGVRLVDAINASRSNKDLSLAS
;
A
#
# COMPACT_ATOMS: atom_id res chain seq x y z
N LEU A 1 8.25 13.78 2.26
CA LEU A 1 7.94 13.29 0.89
C LEU A 1 9.18 12.93 0.07
N GLU A 2 10.33 13.52 0.36
CA GLU A 2 11.58 13.23 -0.39
C GLU A 2 11.96 11.73 -0.30
N GLU A 3 11.95 11.14 0.90
CA GLU A 3 12.24 9.71 1.09
C GLU A 3 11.18 8.81 0.40
N TYR A 4 9.92 9.25 0.41
CA TYR A 4 8.85 8.58 -0.34
C TYR A 4 9.15 8.51 -1.84
N LEU A 5 9.68 9.58 -2.44
CA LEU A 5 10.04 9.58 -3.86
C LEU A 5 11.25 8.71 -4.18
N LYS A 6 12.20 8.58 -3.24
CA LYS A 6 13.43 7.78 -3.42
C LYS A 6 13.22 6.29 -3.23
N ALA A 7 12.24 5.89 -2.42
CA ALA A 7 12.00 4.48 -2.12
C ALA A 7 11.60 3.69 -3.37
N ASP A 8 12.02 2.45 -3.45
CA ASP A 8 11.71 1.52 -4.55
C ASP A 8 10.34 0.85 -4.38
N GLY A 9 9.88 0.74 -3.15
CA GLY A 9 8.58 0.21 -2.77
C GLY A 9 8.22 0.61 -1.35
N TYR A 10 7.04 0.22 -0.90
CA TYR A 10 6.46 0.70 0.36
C TYR A 10 5.80 -0.41 1.14
N ILE A 11 5.91 -0.33 2.47
CA ILE A 11 5.00 -1.01 3.40
C ILE A 11 4.27 0.06 4.18
N PHE A 12 2.95 0.09 4.08
CA PHE A 12 2.10 0.99 4.84
C PHE A 12 1.34 0.22 5.90
N THR A 13 1.36 0.72 7.11
CA THR A 13 0.65 0.12 8.22
C THR A 13 -0.32 1.11 8.85
N THR A 14 -1.53 0.66 9.20
CA THR A 14 -2.52 1.46 9.90
C THR A 14 -3.39 0.56 10.76
N PRO A 15 -3.75 0.96 12.00
CA PRO A 15 -4.87 0.33 12.65
C PRO A 15 -6.17 0.68 11.92
N ASP A 16 -7.13 -0.23 12.01
CA ASP A 16 -8.52 0.03 11.64
C ASP A 16 -9.20 0.79 12.78
N TYR A 17 -9.65 1.99 12.49
CA TYR A 17 -10.45 2.79 13.40
C TYR A 17 -11.78 3.14 12.72
N ASP A 18 -12.87 2.55 13.24
CA ASP A 18 -14.23 2.80 12.74
C ASP A 18 -14.36 2.50 11.23
N LEU A 19 -13.86 1.32 10.83
CA LEU A 19 -13.83 0.83 9.44
C LEU A 19 -13.07 1.76 8.49
N GLY A 20 -12.02 2.41 8.97
CA GLY A 20 -11.25 3.34 8.16
C GLY A 20 -9.80 3.50 8.60
N VAL A 21 -9.01 4.06 7.69
CA VAL A 21 -7.62 4.40 7.95
C VAL A 21 -7.51 5.54 8.96
N THR A 22 -6.44 5.54 9.76
CA THR A 22 -6.21 6.59 10.75
C THR A 22 -6.11 7.99 10.12
N ALA A 23 -6.40 9.02 10.91
CA ALA A 23 -6.23 10.43 10.50
C ALA A 23 -4.79 10.72 10.03
N ILE A 24 -3.78 10.07 10.62
CA ILE A 24 -2.37 10.21 10.21
C ILE A 24 -2.17 9.63 8.82
N MET A 25 -2.67 8.43 8.55
CA MET A 25 -2.60 7.81 7.22
C MET A 25 -3.34 8.66 6.20
N LYS A 26 -4.55 9.11 6.52
CA LYS A 26 -5.33 9.99 5.66
C LYS A 26 -4.61 11.29 5.35
N THR A 27 -4.01 11.93 6.35
CA THR A 27 -3.21 13.13 6.15
C THR A 27 -2.01 12.89 5.25
N PHE A 28 -1.33 11.74 5.38
CA PHE A 28 -0.23 11.38 4.49
C PHE A 28 -0.71 11.22 3.04
N MET A 29 -1.82 10.51 2.83
CA MET A 29 -2.43 10.33 1.51
C MET A 29 -2.76 11.68 0.85
N GLU A 30 -3.36 12.60 1.60
CA GLU A 30 -3.69 13.95 1.09
C GLU A 30 -2.45 14.80 0.80
N ARG A 31 -1.39 14.67 1.59
CA ARG A 31 -0.13 15.41 1.38
C ARG A 31 0.64 14.98 0.13
N LYS A 32 0.33 13.84 -0.47
CA LYS A 32 0.93 13.38 -1.72
C LYS A 32 0.32 14.07 -2.96
N ILE A 33 -0.84 14.70 -2.85
CA ILE A 33 -1.54 15.33 -3.97
C ILE A 33 -0.64 16.23 -4.83
N PRO A 34 0.28 17.06 -4.27
CA PRO A 34 1.19 17.87 -5.07
C PRO A 34 2.19 17.08 -5.91
N LEU A 35 2.37 15.77 -5.64
CA LEU A 35 3.26 14.90 -6.42
C LEU A 35 2.60 14.42 -7.73
N PHE A 36 1.31 14.69 -7.92
CA PHE A 36 0.60 14.31 -9.13
C PHE A 36 0.74 15.38 -10.19
N HIS A 37 1.19 14.98 -11.38
CA HIS A 37 1.21 15.85 -12.55
C HIS A 37 -0.07 15.65 -13.36
N ARG A 38 -0.80 16.74 -13.58
CA ARG A 38 -1.89 16.77 -14.53
C ARG A 38 -1.35 16.99 -15.94
N LYS A 39 -1.74 16.15 -16.90
CA LYS A 39 -1.54 16.51 -18.31
C LYS A 39 -2.36 17.75 -18.64
N LYS A 40 -1.75 18.71 -19.33
CA LYS A 40 -2.38 19.98 -19.70
C LYS A 40 -3.62 19.81 -20.60
N GLU A 41 -3.76 18.62 -21.20
CA GLU A 41 -4.83 18.23 -22.14
C GLU A 41 -6.02 17.55 -21.44
N ASP A 42 -5.93 17.22 -20.15
CA ASP A 42 -7.03 16.64 -19.39
C ASP A 42 -8.09 17.71 -19.07
N THR A 43 -9.07 17.83 -19.95
CA THR A 43 -10.21 18.76 -19.78
C THR A 43 -11.36 18.17 -18.96
N GLY A 44 -11.27 16.93 -18.52
CA GLY A 44 -12.30 16.24 -17.73
C GLY A 44 -12.31 16.66 -16.26
N THR A 45 -13.46 16.52 -15.61
CA THR A 45 -13.68 16.79 -14.20
C THR A 45 -12.88 15.84 -13.29
N ILE A 46 -12.57 14.61 -13.76
CA ILE A 46 -11.71 13.64 -13.12
C ILE A 46 -10.61 13.27 -14.13
N PRO A 47 -9.33 13.53 -13.85
CA PRO A 47 -8.27 13.13 -14.75
C PRO A 47 -8.27 11.61 -14.91
N SER A 48 -8.41 11.12 -16.12
CA SER A 48 -8.41 9.68 -16.43
C SER A 48 -7.05 9.02 -16.19
N LYS A 49 -5.99 9.81 -16.05
CA LYS A 49 -4.63 9.32 -15.85
C LYS A 49 -3.76 10.37 -15.17
N ARG A 50 -3.36 10.10 -13.93
CA ARG A 50 -2.33 10.91 -13.25
C ARG A 50 -0.97 10.28 -13.51
N ILE A 51 0.01 11.06 -13.95
CA ILE A 51 1.39 10.61 -14.07
C ILE A 51 2.10 11.01 -12.79
N SER A 52 2.48 10.03 -12.00
CA SER A 52 3.25 10.21 -10.77
C SER A 52 4.72 9.91 -11.00
N ALA A 53 5.59 10.50 -10.16
CA ALA A 53 6.99 10.11 -10.06
C ALA A 53 7.17 8.65 -9.56
N ASN A 54 6.12 8.05 -9.01
CA ASN A 54 6.11 6.72 -8.42
C ASN A 54 5.63 5.62 -9.38
N PHE A 55 5.60 5.91 -10.66
CA PHE A 55 5.19 4.97 -11.70
C PHE A 55 5.89 3.60 -11.58
N GLN A 56 5.08 2.53 -11.59
CA GLN A 56 5.53 1.13 -11.48
C GLN A 56 6.20 0.73 -10.15
N LYS A 57 6.01 1.47 -9.09
CA LYS A 57 6.41 1.02 -7.75
C LYS A 57 5.39 0.03 -7.17
N LYS A 58 5.81 -0.70 -6.16
CA LYS A 58 4.97 -1.68 -5.46
C LYS A 58 4.74 -1.26 -4.02
N ALA A 59 3.59 -1.61 -3.48
CA ALA A 59 3.30 -1.44 -2.06
C ALA A 59 2.65 -2.69 -1.47
N SER A 60 2.92 -2.94 -0.21
CA SER A 60 2.18 -3.88 0.62
C SER A 60 1.53 -3.15 1.78
N PHE A 61 0.40 -3.66 2.25
CA PHE A 61 -0.41 -3.02 3.27
C PHE A 61 -0.62 -3.94 4.46
N ILE A 62 -0.45 -3.41 5.67
CA ILE A 62 -0.74 -4.11 6.92
C ILE A 62 -1.82 -3.31 7.66
N VAL A 63 -2.91 -3.98 8.01
CA VAL A 63 -3.99 -3.41 8.80
C VAL A 63 -4.10 -4.19 10.10
N THR A 64 -4.11 -3.51 11.23
CA THR A 64 -4.34 -4.13 12.54
C THR A 64 -5.74 -3.78 13.05
N GLY A 65 -6.41 -4.72 13.70
CA GLY A 65 -7.75 -4.51 14.25
C GLY A 65 -7.99 -5.31 15.52
N ASN A 66 -9.04 -4.99 16.25
CA ASN A 66 -9.42 -5.69 17.47
C ASN A 66 -10.46 -6.80 17.26
N CYS A 67 -10.79 -7.13 16.02
CA CYS A 67 -11.58 -8.30 15.68
C CYS A 67 -10.69 -9.51 15.38
N GLU A 68 -11.23 -10.70 15.42
CA GLU A 68 -10.53 -11.92 15.01
C GLU A 68 -10.19 -11.89 13.50
N ASP A 69 -9.16 -12.65 13.11
CA ASP A 69 -8.71 -12.74 11.70
C ASP A 69 -9.83 -13.18 10.75
N ASP A 70 -10.79 -13.95 11.20
CA ASP A 70 -11.95 -14.40 10.41
C ASP A 70 -12.84 -13.23 9.94
N PHE A 71 -12.75 -12.09 10.59
CA PHE A 71 -13.44 -10.86 10.19
C PHE A 71 -12.60 -9.90 9.33
N ALA A 72 -11.40 -10.32 8.93
CA ALA A 72 -10.47 -9.50 8.13
C ALA A 72 -11.13 -8.93 6.87
N GLU A 73 -11.98 -9.73 6.20
CA GLU A 73 -12.63 -9.30 4.96
C GLU A 73 -13.63 -8.16 5.18
N CYS A 74 -14.42 -8.19 6.26
CA CYS A 74 -15.40 -7.14 6.51
C CYS A 74 -14.83 -5.95 7.28
N MET A 75 -13.84 -6.15 8.15
CA MET A 75 -13.28 -5.11 9.00
C MET A 75 -12.02 -4.46 8.39
N GLY A 76 -11.14 -5.26 7.79
CA GLY A 76 -9.91 -4.77 7.18
C GLY A 76 -10.08 -4.23 5.76
N SER A 77 -11.03 -4.76 4.99
CA SER A 77 -11.24 -4.36 3.59
C SER A 77 -11.42 -2.85 3.38
N PRO A 78 -12.22 -2.12 4.17
CA PRO A 78 -12.37 -0.69 3.96
C PRO A 78 -11.04 0.08 4.05
N CYS A 79 -10.15 -0.33 4.96
CA CYS A 79 -8.81 0.26 5.08
C CYS A 79 -7.93 -0.08 3.87
N PHE A 80 -7.93 -1.35 3.44
CA PHE A 80 -7.17 -1.76 2.25
C PHE A 80 -7.67 -1.04 1.01
N GLU A 81 -8.97 -1.03 0.76
CA GLU A 81 -9.57 -0.38 -0.41
C GLU A 81 -9.28 1.12 -0.45
N ALA A 82 -9.33 1.80 0.69
CA ALA A 82 -9.02 3.21 0.79
C ALA A 82 -7.56 3.49 0.40
N MET A 83 -6.61 2.71 0.96
CA MET A 83 -5.19 2.87 0.64
C MET A 83 -4.90 2.51 -0.82
N GLU A 84 -5.38 1.37 -1.30
CA GLU A 84 -5.13 0.91 -2.66
C GLU A 84 -5.71 1.84 -3.71
N SER A 85 -6.94 2.33 -3.51
CA SER A 85 -7.54 3.33 -4.39
C SER A 85 -6.69 4.58 -4.48
N ASP A 86 -6.19 5.09 -3.36
CA ASP A 86 -5.36 6.28 -3.31
C ASP A 86 -4.00 6.06 -3.99
N PHE A 87 -3.31 4.96 -3.65
CA PHE A 87 -2.00 4.65 -4.22
C PHE A 87 -2.07 4.23 -5.69
N SER A 88 -3.18 3.64 -6.14
CA SER A 88 -3.39 3.33 -7.55
C SER A 88 -3.43 4.58 -8.44
N LEU A 89 -3.83 5.73 -7.91
CA LEU A 89 -3.77 7.02 -8.61
C LEU A 89 -2.33 7.42 -8.95
N GLU A 90 -1.36 6.91 -8.21
CA GLU A 90 0.08 7.07 -8.47
C GLU A 90 0.65 5.94 -9.31
N GLN A 91 -0.18 5.00 -9.76
CA GLN A 91 0.23 3.79 -10.48
C GLN A 91 1.15 2.89 -9.63
N ILE A 92 0.96 2.93 -8.31
CA ILE A 92 1.58 1.99 -7.39
C ILE A 92 0.68 0.76 -7.34
N GLU A 93 1.26 -0.39 -7.58
CA GLU A 93 0.54 -1.66 -7.59
C GLU A 93 0.65 -2.35 -6.24
N THR A 94 -0.47 -2.92 -5.77
CA THR A 94 -0.47 -3.75 -4.56
C THR A 94 0.28 -5.05 -4.81
N ALA A 95 1.31 -5.31 -4.00
CA ALA A 95 2.03 -6.57 -3.99
C ALA A 95 1.39 -7.58 -3.03
N ASP A 96 0.98 -7.12 -1.84
CA ASP A 96 0.41 -8.01 -0.83
C ASP A 96 -0.37 -7.24 0.25
N ARG A 97 -1.17 -7.98 1.04
CA ARG A 97 -1.97 -7.49 2.18
C ARG A 97 -1.80 -8.41 3.38
N LEU A 98 -1.79 -7.85 4.57
CA LEU A 98 -1.83 -8.59 5.83
C LEU A 98 -2.82 -7.91 6.79
N PHE A 99 -3.79 -8.66 7.29
CA PHE A 99 -4.61 -8.24 8.42
C PHE A 99 -4.11 -8.93 9.69
N VAL A 100 -4.00 -8.16 10.75
CA VAL A 100 -3.62 -8.65 12.08
C VAL A 100 -4.79 -8.39 13.02
N GLY A 101 -5.61 -9.41 13.20
CA GLY A 101 -6.74 -9.39 14.12
C GLY A 101 -6.30 -9.52 15.57
N SER A 102 -7.20 -9.17 16.50
CA SER A 102 -6.98 -9.24 17.94
C SER A 102 -5.68 -8.58 18.41
N ALA A 103 -5.25 -7.51 17.73
CA ALA A 103 -3.90 -6.93 17.86
C ALA A 103 -3.54 -6.50 19.29
N GLU A 104 -4.54 -6.18 20.13
CA GLU A 104 -4.32 -5.80 21.54
C GLU A 104 -4.17 -7.03 22.47
N ASP A 105 -4.66 -8.20 22.06
CA ASP A 105 -4.78 -9.39 22.93
C ASP A 105 -3.96 -10.61 22.41
N LEU A 106 -3.04 -10.40 21.47
CA LEU A 106 -2.22 -11.48 20.93
C LEU A 106 -1.32 -12.11 22.01
N SER A 107 -1.35 -13.45 22.11
CA SER A 107 -0.34 -14.17 22.89
C SER A 107 1.05 -13.98 22.29
N SER A 108 2.10 -14.25 23.06
CA SER A 108 3.48 -14.14 22.57
C SER A 108 3.74 -15.03 21.35
N GLU A 109 3.13 -16.22 21.32
CA GLU A 109 3.25 -17.16 20.22
C GLU A 109 2.52 -16.66 18.97
N ALA A 110 1.29 -16.15 19.12
CA ALA A 110 0.51 -15.58 18.02
C ALA A 110 1.17 -14.32 17.45
N LEU A 111 1.75 -13.47 18.32
CA LEU A 111 2.51 -12.30 17.88
C LEU A 111 3.73 -12.71 17.05
N ALA A 112 4.50 -13.72 17.51
CA ALA A 112 5.66 -14.20 16.76
C ALA A 112 5.27 -14.75 15.37
N GLU A 113 4.10 -15.38 15.26
CA GLU A 113 3.59 -15.85 13.96
C GLU A 113 3.20 -14.68 13.05
N LYS A 114 2.52 -13.66 13.58
CA LYS A 114 2.21 -12.44 12.83
C LYS A 114 3.45 -11.65 12.40
N GLU A 115 4.48 -11.60 13.24
CA GLU A 115 5.76 -11.02 12.88
C GLU A 115 6.42 -11.77 11.71
N LYS A 116 6.33 -13.11 11.71
CA LYS A 116 6.82 -13.92 10.59
C LYS A 116 6.03 -13.67 9.31
N GLU A 117 4.69 -13.62 9.37
CA GLU A 117 3.83 -13.28 8.23
C GLU A 117 4.19 -11.90 7.66
N ALA A 118 4.42 -10.90 8.53
CA ALA A 118 4.84 -9.56 8.12
C ALA A 118 6.23 -9.55 7.48
N PHE A 119 7.17 -10.36 7.99
CA PHE A 119 8.48 -10.53 7.37
C PHE A 119 8.36 -11.16 5.96
N GLU A 120 7.58 -12.22 5.82
CA GLU A 120 7.35 -12.88 4.54
C GLU A 120 6.65 -11.94 3.53
N LEU A 121 5.74 -11.08 3.98
CA LEU A 121 5.15 -10.01 3.16
C LEU A 121 6.23 -9.07 2.63
N GLY A 122 7.19 -8.70 3.46
CA GLY A 122 8.35 -7.89 3.05
C GLY A 122 9.20 -8.57 1.98
N VAL A 123 9.45 -9.89 2.13
CA VAL A 123 10.18 -10.68 1.12
C VAL A 123 9.42 -10.68 -0.22
N ARG A 124 8.11 -10.97 -0.21
CA ARG A 124 7.29 -10.95 -1.42
C ARG A 124 7.25 -9.58 -2.09
N LEU A 125 7.26 -8.50 -1.31
CA LEU A 125 7.36 -7.14 -1.86
C LEU A 125 8.68 -6.92 -2.61
N VAL A 126 9.81 -7.33 -2.02
CA VAL A 126 11.13 -7.21 -2.66
C VAL A 126 11.20 -8.03 -3.93
N ASP A 127 10.66 -9.25 -3.93
CA ASP A 127 10.61 -10.11 -5.11
C ASP A 127 9.76 -9.48 -6.23
N ALA A 128 8.62 -8.89 -5.89
CA ALA A 128 7.76 -8.19 -6.85
C ALA A 128 8.45 -6.95 -7.45
N ILE A 129 9.23 -6.21 -6.67
CA ILE A 129 10.03 -5.07 -7.14
C ILE A 129 11.10 -5.55 -8.12
N ASN A 130 11.85 -6.59 -7.78
CA ASN A 130 12.91 -7.14 -8.60
C ASN A 130 12.40 -7.72 -9.93
N ALA A 131 11.27 -8.42 -9.91
CA ALA A 131 10.60 -8.91 -11.10
C ALA A 131 10.18 -7.78 -12.05
N SER A 132 9.66 -6.68 -11.51
CA SER A 132 9.28 -5.50 -12.31
C SER A 132 10.49 -4.82 -12.97
N ARG A 133 11.64 -4.79 -12.30
CA ARG A 133 12.90 -4.25 -12.85
C ARG A 133 13.42 -5.09 -13.98
N SER A 134 13.47 -6.40 -13.81
CA SER A 134 13.95 -7.34 -14.83
C SER A 134 13.13 -7.27 -16.13
N ASN A 135 11.80 -7.14 -16.01
CA ASN A 135 10.92 -7.01 -17.18
C ASN A 135 11.15 -5.68 -17.92
N LYS A 136 11.53 -4.62 -17.22
CA LYS A 136 11.81 -3.31 -17.80
C LYS A 136 13.11 -3.32 -18.60
N ASP A 137 14.14 -3.97 -18.09
CA ASP A 137 15.43 -4.09 -18.76
C ASP A 137 15.30 -4.91 -20.07
N LEU A 138 14.48 -5.96 -20.08
CA LEU A 138 14.17 -6.75 -21.27
C LEU A 138 13.40 -5.95 -22.32
N SER A 139 12.51 -5.04 -21.92
CA SER A 139 11.73 -4.22 -22.85
C SER A 139 12.52 -3.06 -23.47
N LEU A 140 13.63 -2.66 -22.87
CA LEU A 140 14.53 -1.62 -23.38
C LEU A 140 15.62 -2.19 -24.30
N ALA A 141 15.82 -3.53 -24.29
CA ALA A 141 16.81 -4.23 -25.09
C ALA A 141 16.25 -4.80 -26.41
N SER A 142 14.94 -4.68 -26.63
CA SER A 142 14.21 -5.10 -27.83
C SER A 142 13.81 -3.90 -28.70
#